data_dbe46806ab354d69d6ba082d631494f7
#
_entry.id   dbe46806ab354d69d6ba082d631494f7
#
_cell.length_a   1.000
_cell.length_b   1.000
_cell.length_c   1.000
_cell.angle_alpha   90.00
_cell.angle_beta   90.00
_cell.angle_gamma   90.00
#
_symmetry.space_group_name_H-M   'P 1'
#
loop_
_entity.id
_entity.type
_entity.pdbx_description
1 polymer ?
#
loop_
_entity_poly.entity_id
_entity_poly.type
_entity_poly.pdbx_seq_one_letter_code
_entity_poly.pdbx_strand_id
1 'polypeptide(L)'
;KHLESISAKLEEMGVQIEEFDDAIRVSRTGKLNKCNIKTMPHPGFPTDMQPQVAVLLCIANGTSIINESVWDNRFRYVEELKRMGAQISVDGKLAVIEGIEHLNAAPVKATDLRAGAAMMIAALAANGTTQIEDISHIERGYEDIEEKLLNLGADIERVHIPESAVAQAI
;
A
#
# COMPACT_ATOMS: atom_id res chain seq x y z
N LYS A 1 -9.33 0.72 19.80
CA LYS A 1 -8.45 1.79 20.36
C LYS A 1 -7.15 1.99 19.55
N HIS A 2 -6.53 0.94 18.99
CA HIS A 2 -5.26 1.08 18.27
C HIS A 2 -5.41 1.49 16.79
N LEU A 3 -6.63 1.41 16.23
CA LEU A 3 -6.92 1.72 14.83
C LEU A 3 -7.58 3.09 14.64
N GLU A 4 -7.89 3.82 15.70
CA GLU A 4 -8.65 5.08 15.66
C GLU A 4 -8.08 6.11 14.66
N SER A 5 -6.76 6.30 14.65
CA SER A 5 -6.11 7.23 13.73
C SER A 5 -6.16 6.78 12.26
N ILE A 6 -6.19 5.46 12.02
CA ILE A 6 -6.31 4.86 10.68
C ILE A 6 -7.76 4.98 10.22
N SER A 7 -8.73 4.58 11.07
CA SER A 7 -10.17 4.68 10.81
C SER A 7 -10.57 6.12 10.46
N ALA A 8 -10.13 7.09 11.27
CA ALA A 8 -10.42 8.51 11.03
C ALA A 8 -9.90 9.00 9.66
N LYS A 9 -8.72 8.55 9.23
CA LYS A 9 -8.18 8.92 7.91
C LYS A 9 -8.90 8.22 6.76
N LEU A 10 -9.32 6.99 6.93
CA LEU A 10 -10.16 6.29 5.95
C LEU A 10 -11.54 6.96 5.81
N GLU A 11 -12.16 7.39 6.93
CA GLU A 11 -13.41 8.16 6.90
C GLU A 11 -13.25 9.51 6.18
N GLU A 12 -12.12 10.23 6.42
CA GLU A 12 -11.78 11.46 5.69
C GLU A 12 -11.68 11.21 4.18
N MET A 13 -11.22 10.04 3.78
CA MET A 13 -11.18 9.60 2.38
C MET A 13 -12.54 9.16 1.81
N GLY A 14 -13.61 9.17 2.61
CA GLY A 14 -14.97 8.78 2.21
C GLY A 14 -15.27 7.29 2.37
N VAL A 15 -14.47 6.57 3.14
CA VAL A 15 -14.72 5.18 3.52
C VAL A 15 -15.71 5.16 4.69
N GLN A 16 -16.69 4.25 4.65
CA GLN A 16 -17.61 4.02 5.76
C GLN A 16 -17.01 3.01 6.73
N ILE A 17 -16.98 3.35 8.00
CA ILE A 17 -16.46 2.51 9.08
C ILE A 17 -17.54 2.31 10.12
N GLU A 18 -17.84 1.06 10.44
CA GLU A 18 -18.70 0.65 11.53
C GLU A 18 -17.87 -0.13 12.54
N GLU A 19 -17.75 0.38 13.76
CA GLU A 19 -17.02 -0.27 14.84
C GLU A 19 -17.97 -1.12 15.69
N PHE A 20 -17.54 -2.35 15.98
CA PHE A 20 -18.17 -3.31 16.89
C PHE A 20 -17.18 -3.62 18.04
N ASP A 21 -17.59 -4.39 19.02
CA ASP A 21 -16.76 -4.71 20.19
C ASP A 21 -15.44 -5.41 19.81
N ASP A 22 -15.49 -6.31 18.83
CA ASP A 22 -14.38 -7.16 18.38
C ASP A 22 -14.13 -7.12 16.86
N ALA A 23 -14.85 -6.28 16.14
CA ALA A 23 -14.76 -6.20 14.67
C ALA A 23 -14.93 -4.77 14.17
N ILE A 24 -14.41 -4.54 12.96
CA ILE A 24 -14.64 -3.30 12.21
C ILE A 24 -15.13 -3.69 10.83
N ARG A 25 -16.27 -3.12 10.42
CA ARG A 25 -16.74 -3.20 9.04
C ARG A 25 -16.25 -1.99 8.27
N VAL A 26 -15.59 -2.26 7.14
CA VAL A 26 -15.09 -1.24 6.23
C VAL A 26 -15.81 -1.39 4.90
N SER A 27 -16.43 -0.32 4.41
CA SER A 27 -17.11 -0.32 3.12
C SER A 27 -16.90 0.97 2.34
N ARG A 28 -17.00 0.89 1.03
CA ARG A 28 -16.85 2.02 0.12
C ARG A 28 -17.91 1.99 -0.96
N THR A 29 -18.57 3.11 -1.19
CA THR A 29 -19.64 3.26 -2.20
C THR A 29 -19.23 4.13 -3.39
N GLY A 30 -18.11 4.84 -3.32
CA GLY A 30 -17.65 5.79 -4.33
C GLY A 30 -16.13 5.83 -4.51
N LYS A 31 -15.64 6.82 -5.25
CA LYS A 31 -14.20 7.09 -5.35
C LYS A 31 -13.67 7.63 -4.03
N LEU A 32 -12.42 7.28 -3.71
CA LEU A 32 -11.73 7.85 -2.56
C LEU A 32 -11.44 9.33 -2.78
N ASN A 33 -11.54 10.12 -1.73
CA ASN A 33 -11.14 11.53 -1.73
C ASN A 33 -9.68 11.66 -1.30
N LYS A 34 -9.03 12.74 -1.75
CA LYS A 34 -7.71 13.13 -1.26
C LYS A 34 -7.71 13.27 0.25
N CYS A 35 -6.58 12.98 0.87
CA CYS A 35 -6.38 13.13 2.30
C CYS A 35 -4.92 13.46 2.59
N ASN A 36 -4.66 14.35 3.54
CA ASN A 36 -3.31 14.63 4.00
C ASN A 36 -2.98 13.78 5.23
N ILE A 37 -1.82 13.15 5.18
CA ILE A 37 -1.32 12.26 6.24
C ILE A 37 -0.07 12.89 6.86
N LYS A 38 -0.03 12.93 8.18
CA LYS A 38 1.21 13.17 8.94
C LYS A 38 1.43 12.01 9.87
N THR A 39 2.54 11.30 9.69
CA THR A 39 2.91 10.24 10.62
C THR A 39 3.36 10.83 11.95
N MET A 40 2.94 10.23 13.04
CA MET A 40 3.30 10.65 14.40
C MET A 40 3.35 9.43 15.32
N PRO A 41 4.09 9.50 16.44
CA PRO A 41 3.98 8.50 17.48
C PRO A 41 2.52 8.34 17.97
N HIS A 42 2.22 7.14 18.50
CA HIS A 42 0.90 6.89 19.07
C HIS A 42 0.45 8.01 20.04
N PRO A 43 -0.79 8.51 19.94
CA PRO A 43 -1.94 8.01 19.17
C PRO A 43 -2.09 8.57 17.76
N GLY A 44 -1.05 9.16 17.17
CA GLY A 44 -1.09 9.68 15.80
C GLY A 44 -1.08 8.57 14.73
N PHE A 45 -1.08 8.99 13.45
CA PHE A 45 -1.05 8.04 12.33
C PHE A 45 0.29 7.28 12.30
N PRO A 46 0.28 5.94 12.36
CA PRO A 46 1.51 5.16 12.49
C PRO A 46 2.32 5.15 11.19
N THR A 47 3.65 5.35 11.30
CA THR A 47 4.58 5.27 10.17
C THR A 47 4.54 3.91 9.47
N ASP A 48 4.19 2.83 10.17
CA ASP A 48 4.08 1.48 9.61
C ASP A 48 2.92 1.31 8.63
N MET A 49 1.91 2.18 8.68
CA MET A 49 0.79 2.21 7.75
C MET A 49 0.95 3.25 6.63
N GLN A 50 2.03 4.01 6.64
CA GLN A 50 2.28 5.06 5.68
C GLN A 50 2.41 4.53 4.23
N PRO A 51 3.15 3.44 3.93
CA PRO A 51 3.22 2.91 2.57
C PRO A 51 1.86 2.40 2.06
N GLN A 52 1.07 1.75 2.91
CA GLN A 52 -0.24 1.20 2.56
C GLN A 52 -1.25 2.31 2.25
N VAL A 53 -1.29 3.38 3.06
CA VAL A 53 -2.17 4.51 2.76
C VAL A 53 -1.73 5.26 1.51
N ALA A 54 -0.43 5.34 1.22
CA ALA A 54 0.06 5.94 -0.02
C ALA A 54 -0.52 5.27 -1.26
N VAL A 55 -0.70 3.95 -1.26
CA VAL A 55 -1.37 3.22 -2.35
C VAL A 55 -2.81 3.71 -2.54
N LEU A 56 -3.57 3.87 -1.46
CA LEU A 56 -4.94 4.38 -1.54
C LEU A 56 -4.97 5.81 -2.08
N LEU A 57 -4.01 6.66 -1.68
CA LEU A 57 -3.90 8.03 -2.16
C LEU A 57 -3.54 8.10 -3.65
N CYS A 58 -2.82 7.10 -4.19
CA CYS A 58 -2.52 7.04 -5.63
C CYS A 58 -3.79 6.93 -6.50
N ILE A 59 -4.88 6.36 -5.97
CA ILE A 59 -6.16 6.20 -6.69
C ILE A 59 -7.28 7.07 -6.12
N ALA A 60 -6.96 8.00 -5.22
CA ALA A 60 -7.90 8.96 -4.65
C ALA A 60 -8.07 10.18 -5.56
N ASN A 61 -9.24 10.83 -5.53
CA ASN A 61 -9.47 12.04 -6.29
C ASN A 61 -8.67 13.22 -5.73
N GLY A 62 -7.83 13.85 -6.56
CA GLY A 62 -7.10 15.07 -6.24
C GLY A 62 -5.70 14.80 -5.70
N THR A 63 -5.07 15.82 -5.15
CA THR A 63 -3.68 15.80 -4.68
C THR A 63 -3.63 15.66 -3.17
N SER A 64 -2.86 14.68 -2.69
CA SER A 64 -2.64 14.38 -1.26
C SER A 64 -1.19 14.62 -0.89
N ILE A 65 -0.94 14.93 0.39
CA ILE A 65 0.40 15.12 0.93
C ILE A 65 0.62 14.14 2.09
N ILE A 66 1.74 13.43 2.05
CA ILE A 66 2.24 12.67 3.20
C ILE A 66 3.45 13.38 3.79
N ASN A 67 3.40 13.67 5.08
CA ASN A 67 4.52 14.15 5.86
C ASN A 67 4.99 13.03 6.80
N GLU A 68 6.15 12.44 6.48
CA GLU A 68 6.77 11.40 7.31
C GLU A 68 7.64 12.04 8.38
N SER A 69 7.18 12.05 9.63
CA SER A 69 7.89 12.71 10.72
C SER A 69 8.56 11.76 11.72
N VAL A 70 8.37 10.44 11.54
CA VAL A 70 8.84 9.42 12.50
C VAL A 70 10.07 8.70 11.99
N TRP A 71 10.09 8.31 10.71
CA TRP A 71 11.14 7.45 10.16
C TRP A 71 11.81 8.06 8.93
N ASP A 72 13.13 8.05 8.92
CA ASP A 72 13.90 8.49 7.74
C ASP A 72 13.87 7.42 6.64
N ASN A 73 13.92 7.86 5.36
CA ASN A 73 13.91 6.98 4.19
C ASN A 73 12.70 6.02 4.07
N ARG A 74 11.52 6.40 4.59
CA ARG A 74 10.32 5.58 4.48
C ARG A 74 9.76 5.47 3.06
N PHE A 75 10.12 6.40 2.15
CA PHE A 75 9.59 6.48 0.78
C PHE A 75 10.28 5.56 -0.25
N ARG A 76 11.05 4.57 0.17
CA ARG A 76 11.76 3.64 -0.74
C ARG A 76 10.82 2.89 -1.69
N TYR A 77 9.59 2.62 -1.29
CA TYR A 77 8.56 1.96 -2.10
C TYR A 77 8.02 2.83 -3.25
N VAL A 78 8.26 4.13 -3.23
CA VAL A 78 7.69 5.09 -4.21
C VAL A 78 8.12 4.76 -5.64
N GLU A 79 9.38 4.35 -5.85
CA GLU A 79 9.86 3.98 -7.18
C GLU A 79 9.12 2.75 -7.73
N GLU A 80 8.73 1.82 -6.87
CA GLU A 80 7.94 0.66 -7.27
C GLU A 80 6.50 1.07 -7.64
N LEU A 81 5.88 1.99 -6.88
CA LEU A 81 4.57 2.53 -7.24
C LEU A 81 4.60 3.34 -8.54
N LYS A 82 5.69 4.07 -8.81
CA LYS A 82 5.87 4.78 -10.10
C LYS A 82 5.93 3.82 -11.28
N ARG A 83 6.52 2.63 -11.11
CA ARG A 83 6.49 1.57 -12.15
C ARG A 83 5.06 1.14 -12.48
N MET A 84 4.17 1.19 -11.49
CA MET A 84 2.74 0.92 -11.65
C MET A 84 1.93 2.13 -12.15
N GLY A 85 2.60 3.24 -12.50
CA GLY A 85 1.98 4.44 -13.05
C GLY A 85 1.61 5.51 -12.02
N ALA A 86 1.93 5.32 -10.74
CA ALA A 86 1.62 6.31 -9.71
C ALA A 86 2.38 7.64 -9.94
N GLN A 87 1.71 8.74 -9.69
CA GLN A 87 2.27 10.09 -9.79
C GLN A 87 2.63 10.61 -8.39
N ILE A 88 3.88 10.38 -7.99
CA ILE A 88 4.39 10.72 -6.67
C ILE A 88 5.70 11.50 -6.81
N SER A 89 5.77 12.64 -6.13
CA SER A 89 7.01 13.43 -5.98
C SER A 89 7.41 13.43 -4.53
N VAL A 90 8.69 13.15 -4.23
CA VAL A 90 9.23 13.12 -2.88
C VAL A 90 10.30 14.20 -2.73
N ASP A 91 10.18 15.00 -1.67
CA ASP A 91 11.19 15.94 -1.23
C ASP A 91 11.41 15.79 0.28
N GLY A 92 12.54 15.23 0.66
CA GLY A 92 12.89 14.92 2.04
C GLY A 92 11.83 14.06 2.74
N LYS A 93 11.11 14.64 3.67
CA LYS A 93 10.05 13.99 4.47
C LYS A 93 8.64 14.19 3.91
N LEU A 94 8.52 14.85 2.76
CA LEU A 94 7.24 15.12 2.11
C LEU A 94 7.10 14.28 0.83
N ALA A 95 5.93 13.68 0.66
CA ALA A 95 5.50 13.11 -0.61
C ALA A 95 4.22 13.79 -1.05
N VAL A 96 4.20 14.26 -2.30
CA VAL A 96 3.02 14.78 -2.97
C VAL A 96 2.54 13.71 -3.94
N ILE A 97 1.28 13.28 -3.79
CA ILE A 97 0.66 12.20 -4.55
C ILE A 97 -0.51 12.78 -5.34
N GLU A 98 -0.43 12.71 -6.65
CA GLU A 98 -1.54 13.04 -7.53
C GLU A 98 -2.34 11.78 -7.82
N GLY A 99 -3.63 11.79 -7.50
CA GLY A 99 -4.51 10.65 -7.72
C GLY A 99 -4.73 10.38 -9.20
N ILE A 100 -4.63 9.12 -9.59
CA ILE A 100 -4.90 8.61 -10.94
C ILE A 100 -6.14 7.72 -10.94
N GLU A 101 -6.63 7.37 -12.10
CA GLU A 101 -7.84 6.55 -12.21
C GLU A 101 -7.61 5.11 -11.72
N HIS A 102 -6.47 4.52 -12.08
CA HIS A 102 -6.06 3.17 -11.69
C HIS A 102 -4.55 2.99 -11.77
N LEU A 103 -4.03 2.06 -11.00
CA LEU A 103 -2.67 1.55 -11.15
C LEU A 103 -2.63 0.49 -12.26
N ASN A 104 -1.48 0.36 -12.92
CA ASN A 104 -1.23 -0.66 -13.92
C ASN A 104 -0.34 -1.76 -13.33
N ALA A 105 -0.53 -2.98 -13.80
CA ALA A 105 0.34 -4.07 -13.44
C ALA A 105 1.78 -3.82 -13.93
N ALA A 106 2.74 -4.17 -13.08
CA ALA A 106 4.17 -4.10 -13.39
C ALA A 106 4.95 -5.10 -12.51
N PRO A 107 6.14 -5.54 -12.93
CA PRO A 107 7.06 -6.19 -12.02
C PRO A 107 7.55 -5.20 -10.96
N VAL A 108 7.38 -5.52 -9.68
CA VAL A 108 7.75 -4.69 -8.52
C VAL A 108 8.47 -5.51 -7.46
N LYS A 109 9.18 -4.86 -6.54
CA LYS A 109 9.95 -5.50 -5.48
C LYS A 109 9.43 -5.14 -4.10
N ALA A 110 9.41 -6.13 -3.22
CA ALA A 110 9.20 -5.91 -1.79
C ALA A 110 10.52 -5.42 -1.16
N THR A 111 10.75 -4.10 -1.11
CA THR A 111 12.00 -3.52 -0.63
C THR A 111 12.18 -3.62 0.90
N ASP A 112 11.11 -3.80 1.63
CA ASP A 112 11.04 -4.10 3.06
C ASP A 112 9.65 -4.65 3.42
N LEU A 113 9.43 -4.98 4.69
CA LEU A 113 8.17 -5.56 5.17
C LEU A 113 6.94 -4.69 4.87
N ARG A 114 7.01 -3.36 5.14
CA ARG A 114 5.87 -2.44 4.96
C ARG A 114 5.66 -2.10 3.50
N ALA A 115 6.76 -1.92 2.77
CA ALA A 115 6.73 -1.77 1.32
C ALA A 115 6.14 -3.01 0.64
N GLY A 116 6.52 -4.21 1.08
CA GLY A 116 5.95 -5.46 0.59
C GLY A 116 4.44 -5.52 0.76
N ALA A 117 3.92 -5.19 1.94
CA ALA A 117 2.48 -5.10 2.17
C ALA A 117 1.80 -4.07 1.26
N ALA A 118 2.43 -2.90 1.06
CA ALA A 118 1.92 -1.89 0.16
C ALA A 118 1.88 -2.37 -1.29
N MET A 119 2.92 -3.10 -1.75
CA MET A 119 2.93 -3.68 -3.11
C MET A 119 1.84 -4.73 -3.30
N MET A 120 1.53 -5.54 -2.29
CA MET A 120 0.40 -6.47 -2.35
C MET A 120 -0.94 -5.74 -2.51
N ILE A 121 -1.17 -4.68 -1.73
CA ILE A 121 -2.39 -3.86 -1.86
C ILE A 121 -2.44 -3.19 -3.24
N ALA A 122 -1.32 -2.66 -3.73
CA ALA A 122 -1.23 -2.04 -5.05
C ALA A 122 -1.52 -3.05 -6.17
N ALA A 123 -0.99 -4.28 -6.06
CA ALA A 123 -1.24 -5.35 -7.01
C ALA A 123 -2.72 -5.75 -7.08
N LEU A 124 -3.38 -5.86 -5.92
CA LEU A 124 -4.82 -6.15 -5.83
C LEU A 124 -5.71 -5.05 -6.41
N ALA A 125 -5.21 -3.80 -6.42
CA ALA A 125 -5.93 -2.63 -6.96
C ALA A 125 -5.58 -2.32 -8.42
N ALA A 126 -4.54 -2.93 -8.98
CA ALA A 126 -4.04 -2.64 -10.32
C ALA A 126 -4.82 -3.40 -11.41
N ASN A 127 -4.83 -2.83 -12.60
CA ASN A 127 -5.31 -3.54 -13.79
C ASN A 127 -4.23 -4.48 -14.32
N GLY A 128 -4.54 -5.77 -14.47
CA GLY A 128 -3.64 -6.80 -14.97
C GLY A 128 -2.95 -7.61 -13.86
N THR A 129 -1.95 -8.40 -14.21
CA THR A 129 -1.22 -9.27 -13.28
C THR A 129 0.09 -8.63 -12.88
N THR A 130 0.26 -8.34 -11.59
CA THR A 130 1.49 -7.80 -11.00
C THR A 130 2.36 -8.91 -10.44
N GLN A 131 3.63 -8.91 -10.80
CA GLN A 131 4.62 -9.81 -10.21
C GLN A 131 5.33 -9.08 -9.08
N ILE A 132 5.36 -9.67 -7.87
CA ILE A 132 6.07 -9.13 -6.71
C ILE A 132 7.28 -10.01 -6.41
N GLU A 133 8.47 -9.43 -6.50
CA GLU A 133 9.75 -10.07 -6.21
C GLU A 133 10.22 -9.78 -4.78
N ASP A 134 11.25 -10.50 -4.31
CA ASP A 134 11.88 -10.35 -2.99
C ASP A 134 10.89 -10.55 -1.82
N ILE A 135 9.97 -11.50 -1.97
CA ILE A 135 8.87 -11.77 -1.02
C ILE A 135 9.32 -12.23 0.36
N SER A 136 10.58 -12.60 0.54
CA SER A 136 11.16 -12.95 1.85
C SER A 136 10.96 -11.85 2.90
N HIS A 137 10.91 -10.58 2.47
CA HIS A 137 10.58 -9.46 3.33
C HIS A 137 9.14 -9.51 3.87
N ILE A 138 8.20 -10.01 3.05
CA ILE A 138 6.79 -10.17 3.42
C ILE A 138 6.64 -11.36 4.37
N GLU A 139 7.25 -12.49 4.04
CA GLU A 139 7.16 -13.76 4.78
C GLU A 139 7.61 -13.63 6.24
N ARG A 140 8.59 -12.76 6.52
CA ARG A 140 9.08 -12.54 7.88
C ARG A 140 8.06 -11.95 8.85
N GLY A 141 7.02 -11.29 8.36
CA GLY A 141 6.09 -10.55 9.21
C GLY A 141 4.62 -10.81 8.93
N TYR A 142 4.29 -11.48 7.84
CA TYR A 142 2.93 -11.83 7.47
C TYR A 142 2.84 -13.34 7.24
N GLU A 143 2.34 -14.03 8.25
CA GLU A 143 2.13 -15.47 8.22
C GLU A 143 1.06 -15.85 7.19
N ASP A 144 1.42 -16.72 6.24
CA ASP A 144 0.52 -17.30 5.21
C ASP A 144 -0.35 -16.24 4.51
N ILE A 145 0.25 -15.12 4.13
CA ILE A 145 -0.48 -13.96 3.59
C ILE A 145 -1.22 -14.29 2.30
N GLU A 146 -0.63 -15.11 1.42
CA GLU A 146 -1.28 -15.55 0.19
C GLU A 146 -2.53 -16.39 0.47
N GLU A 147 -2.49 -17.31 1.44
CA GLU A 147 -3.65 -18.10 1.82
C GLU A 147 -4.76 -17.24 2.41
N LYS A 148 -4.38 -16.29 3.27
CA LYS A 148 -5.33 -15.33 3.85
C LYS A 148 -6.01 -14.47 2.78
N LEU A 149 -5.27 -14.00 1.79
CA LEU A 149 -5.82 -13.22 0.69
C LEU A 149 -6.67 -14.07 -0.26
N LEU A 150 -6.27 -15.31 -0.57
CA LEU A 150 -7.08 -16.27 -1.33
C LEU A 150 -8.42 -16.51 -0.64
N ASN A 151 -8.44 -16.70 0.68
CA ASN A 151 -9.66 -16.88 1.47
C ASN A 151 -10.59 -15.65 1.46
N LEU A 152 -10.03 -14.47 1.20
CA LEU A 152 -10.78 -13.22 1.00
C LEU A 152 -11.22 -13.02 -0.46
N GLY A 153 -10.89 -13.94 -1.37
CA GLY A 153 -11.27 -13.89 -2.78
C GLY A 153 -10.26 -13.20 -3.70
N ALA A 154 -9.04 -12.98 -3.26
CA ALA A 154 -7.99 -12.48 -4.14
C ALA A 154 -7.55 -13.54 -5.14
N ASP A 155 -7.21 -13.12 -6.35
CA ASP A 155 -6.53 -13.96 -7.35
C ASP A 155 -5.01 -13.77 -7.19
N ILE A 156 -4.38 -14.68 -6.47
CA ILE A 156 -2.97 -14.61 -6.11
C ILE A 156 -2.37 -16.01 -6.09
N GLU A 157 -1.15 -16.14 -6.59
CA GLU A 157 -0.40 -17.39 -6.55
C GLU A 157 1.08 -17.15 -6.23
N ARG A 158 1.73 -18.15 -5.63
CA ARG A 158 3.18 -18.17 -5.43
C ARG A 158 3.83 -18.89 -6.60
N VAL A 159 4.73 -18.19 -7.30
CA VAL A 159 5.49 -18.75 -8.42
C VAL A 159 6.95 -18.94 -8.01
N HIS A 160 7.50 -20.11 -8.26
CA HIS A 160 8.92 -20.38 -8.09
C HIS A 160 9.64 -20.22 -9.43
N ILE A 161 10.46 -19.19 -9.56
CA ILE A 161 11.25 -18.94 -10.77
C ILE A 161 12.62 -19.56 -10.55
N PRO A 162 13.04 -20.59 -11.32
CA PRO A 162 14.37 -21.19 -11.21
C PRO A 162 15.45 -20.14 -11.53
N GLU A 163 16.57 -20.15 -10.80
CA GLU A 163 17.70 -19.23 -10.99
C GLU A 163 18.22 -19.18 -12.45
N SER A 164 18.10 -20.31 -13.18
CA SER A 164 18.48 -20.39 -14.59
C SER A 164 17.62 -19.53 -15.53
N ALA A 165 16.42 -19.14 -15.14
CA ALA A 165 15.53 -18.32 -15.95
C ALA A 165 15.81 -16.81 -15.76
N VAL A 166 16.35 -16.42 -14.62
CA VAL A 166 16.71 -15.01 -14.31
C VAL A 166 17.94 -14.56 -15.12
N ALA A 167 18.85 -15.47 -15.41
CA ALA A 167 20.09 -15.18 -16.16
C ALA A 167 19.87 -14.94 -17.67
N GLN A 168 18.68 -15.21 -18.21
CA GLN A 168 18.37 -15.03 -19.65
C GLN A 168 17.58 -13.74 -19.93
N ALA A 169 17.24 -12.96 -18.92
CA ALA A 169 16.43 -11.73 -19.03
C ALA A 169 17.25 -10.44 -18.85
N ILE A 170 18.60 -10.52 -18.87
CA ILE A 170 19.53 -9.36 -18.80
C ILE A 170 20.19 -9.12 -20.16
#